data_1b80f727446492752ae95ee055b41a15
#
_entry.id   1b80f727446492752ae95ee055b41a15
#
_cell.length_a   1.000
_cell.length_b   1.000
_cell.length_c   1.000
_cell.angle_alpha   90.00
_cell.angle_beta   90.00
_cell.angle_gamma   90.00
#
_symmetry.space_group_name_H-M   'P 1'
#
loop_
_entity.id
_entity.type
_entity.pdbx_description
1 polymer ?
#
loop_
_entity_poly.entity_id
_entity_poly.type
_entity_poly.pdbx_seq_one_letter_code
_entity_poly.pdbx_strand_id
1 'polypeptide(L)'
;MISQTNLIVPPELFDLAVASVPRIEGKFILNEPTDRFFYDRWRIKEEFVGTAWESLLSMLPTDIGEARLINLKSATCYTTHSDIDDRYHLNLKGAYSYLINLDSQQMFPIVRDRVWYDMSAGVRHTATNFGYDDRVQLVVRKLLNDSVLHNPLSIRLSSNIHDLEMARFIFDDKISPWLNAINKQHLINDFRLKNNQVLFNLEATALDSLVKILPKEFRYEQVSI
;
A
#
# COMPACT_ATOMS: atom_id res chain seq x y z
N MET A 1 2.45 -1.32 11.15
CA MET A 1 1.41 -1.77 12.11
C MET A 1 0.17 -0.91 11.91
N ILE A 2 -1.00 -1.34 12.35
CA ILE A 2 -2.26 -0.60 12.18
C ILE A 2 -2.66 0.10 13.47
N SER A 3 -3.14 1.33 13.39
CA SER A 3 -3.68 2.12 14.51
C SER A 3 -4.92 2.89 14.08
N GLN A 4 -5.83 3.13 15.01
CA GLN A 4 -6.95 4.03 14.76
C GLN A 4 -6.46 5.47 14.60
N THR A 5 -7.07 6.19 13.66
CA THR A 5 -6.92 7.64 13.55
C THR A 5 -8.02 8.35 14.34
N ASN A 6 -7.97 9.67 14.40
CA ASN A 6 -9.06 10.49 14.92
C ASN A 6 -10.14 10.80 13.87
N LEU A 7 -10.04 10.22 12.68
CA LEU A 7 -10.98 10.45 11.59
C LEU A 7 -12.15 9.48 11.68
N ILE A 8 -13.29 9.99 12.13
CA ILE A 8 -14.53 9.24 12.24
C ILE A 8 -15.47 9.67 11.11
N VAL A 9 -15.91 8.70 10.31
CA VAL A 9 -16.85 8.96 9.22
C VAL A 9 -18.25 9.22 9.78
N PRO A 10 -18.93 10.32 9.39
CA PRO A 10 -20.32 10.56 9.77
C PRO A 10 -21.22 9.37 9.39
N PRO A 11 -22.21 9.01 10.24
CA PRO A 11 -23.05 7.84 10.02
C PRO A 11 -23.71 7.85 8.63
N GLU A 12 -24.30 8.98 8.23
CA GLU A 12 -25.02 9.12 6.96
C GLU A 12 -24.10 8.92 5.76
N LEU A 13 -22.88 9.48 5.82
CA LEU A 13 -21.86 9.32 4.77
C LEU A 13 -21.40 7.85 4.69
N PHE A 14 -21.19 7.21 5.84
CA PHE A 14 -20.80 5.81 5.90
C PHE A 14 -21.87 4.90 5.30
N ASP A 15 -23.15 5.11 5.66
CA ASP A 15 -24.26 4.31 5.17
C ASP A 15 -24.46 4.48 3.65
N LEU A 16 -24.32 5.70 3.13
CA LEU A 16 -24.31 5.97 1.70
C LEU A 16 -23.18 5.23 0.98
N ALA A 17 -21.96 5.26 1.54
CA ALA A 17 -20.83 4.54 0.96
C ALA A 17 -21.06 3.02 0.97
N VAL A 18 -21.56 2.46 2.07
CA VAL A 18 -21.87 1.02 2.18
C VAL A 18 -22.96 0.60 1.19
N ALA A 19 -23.99 1.43 1.01
CA ALA A 19 -25.08 1.18 0.04
C ALA A 19 -24.60 1.24 -1.41
N SER A 20 -23.59 2.07 -1.71
CA SER A 20 -23.02 2.24 -3.05
C SER A 20 -21.85 1.30 -3.36
N VAL A 21 -21.49 0.36 -2.47
CA VAL A 21 -20.46 -0.65 -2.75
C VAL A 21 -20.89 -1.50 -3.96
N PRO A 22 -20.17 -1.45 -5.08
CA PRO A 22 -20.48 -2.26 -6.26
C PRO A 22 -20.19 -3.74 -6.01
N ARG A 23 -20.63 -4.60 -6.95
CA ARG A 23 -20.11 -5.97 -6.99
C ARG A 23 -18.62 -5.94 -7.33
N ILE A 24 -17.78 -6.46 -6.43
CA ILE A 24 -16.34 -6.43 -6.57
C ILE A 24 -15.82 -7.85 -6.83
N GLU A 25 -15.15 -8.02 -7.96
CA GLU A 25 -14.37 -9.22 -8.28
C GLU A 25 -12.88 -8.84 -8.21
N GLY A 26 -12.27 -9.04 -7.02
CA GLY A 26 -10.91 -8.60 -6.74
C GLY A 26 -10.81 -7.18 -6.19
N LYS A 27 -10.32 -6.22 -6.97
CA LYS A 27 -10.20 -4.80 -6.60
C LYS A 27 -11.01 -3.90 -7.52
N PHE A 28 -11.54 -2.80 -6.98
CA PHE A 28 -12.29 -1.79 -7.71
C PHE A 28 -11.69 -0.41 -7.41
N ILE A 29 -11.12 0.27 -8.42
CA ILE A 29 -10.33 1.49 -8.28
C ILE A 29 -11.22 2.72 -8.44
N LEU A 30 -11.17 3.64 -7.46
CA LEU A 30 -12.00 4.85 -7.39
C LEU A 30 -11.35 6.09 -8.02
N ASN A 31 -10.03 6.09 -8.19
CA ASN A 31 -9.27 7.21 -8.71
C ASN A 31 -8.23 6.76 -9.74
N GLU A 32 -7.60 7.69 -10.40
CA GLU A 32 -6.63 7.44 -11.47
C GLU A 32 -5.34 8.23 -11.23
N PRO A 33 -4.17 7.69 -11.64
CA PRO A 33 -2.91 8.41 -11.50
C PRO A 33 -2.89 9.65 -12.38
N THR A 34 -2.18 10.68 -11.93
CA THR A 34 -1.91 11.88 -12.73
C THR A 34 -0.63 11.72 -13.53
N ASP A 35 0.55 11.88 -12.92
CA ASP A 35 1.84 11.77 -13.60
C ASP A 35 2.71 10.69 -12.92
N ARG A 36 3.31 11.00 -11.77
CA ARG A 36 4.18 10.07 -11.05
C ARG A 36 3.41 9.21 -10.07
N PHE A 37 3.23 7.92 -10.40
CA PHE A 37 2.35 6.97 -9.72
C PHE A 37 2.45 6.98 -8.18
N PHE A 38 3.65 7.09 -7.62
CA PHE A 38 3.90 7.00 -6.18
C PHE A 38 4.05 8.35 -5.48
N TYR A 39 4.12 9.46 -6.21
CA TYR A 39 4.47 10.77 -5.65
C TYR A 39 3.40 11.83 -5.87
N ASP A 40 2.60 11.71 -6.93
CA ASP A 40 1.61 12.71 -7.26
C ASP A 40 0.22 12.28 -6.82
N ARG A 41 -0.56 13.24 -6.34
CA ARG A 41 -1.93 13.01 -5.92
C ARG A 41 -2.76 12.42 -7.07
N TRP A 42 -3.45 11.33 -6.79
CA TRP A 42 -4.38 10.71 -7.72
C TRP A 42 -5.69 11.48 -7.80
N ARG A 43 -6.23 11.61 -9.00
CA ARG A 43 -7.49 12.29 -9.25
C ARG A 43 -8.65 11.30 -9.11
N ILE A 44 -9.71 11.71 -8.41
CA ILE A 44 -10.97 10.94 -8.38
C ILE A 44 -11.49 10.77 -9.81
N LYS A 45 -11.99 9.59 -10.16
CA LYS A 45 -12.61 9.37 -11.46
C LYS A 45 -13.93 10.13 -11.58
N GLU A 46 -14.26 10.57 -12.79
CA GLU A 46 -15.41 11.44 -13.05
C GLU A 46 -16.74 10.84 -12.52
N GLU A 47 -16.92 9.53 -12.68
CA GLU A 47 -18.11 8.83 -12.20
C GLU A 47 -18.29 8.85 -10.67
N PHE A 48 -17.27 9.22 -9.90
CA PHE A 48 -17.33 9.29 -8.43
C PHE A 48 -17.29 10.70 -7.88
N VAL A 49 -17.18 11.72 -8.74
CA VAL A 49 -17.27 13.14 -8.33
C VAL A 49 -18.67 13.41 -7.77
N GLY A 50 -18.76 14.12 -6.64
CA GLY A 50 -20.01 14.43 -5.93
C GLY A 50 -20.61 13.22 -5.17
N THR A 51 -19.95 12.07 -5.14
CA THR A 51 -20.44 10.88 -4.43
C THR A 51 -19.87 10.75 -3.00
N ALA A 52 -20.38 9.77 -2.26
CA ALA A 52 -19.83 9.40 -0.95
C ALA A 52 -18.34 9.02 -1.01
N TRP A 53 -17.86 8.47 -2.13
CA TRP A 53 -16.47 8.11 -2.33
C TRP A 53 -15.54 9.32 -2.33
N GLU A 54 -15.87 10.37 -3.06
CA GLU A 54 -15.10 11.62 -3.02
C GLU A 54 -15.09 12.22 -1.62
N SER A 55 -16.23 12.27 -0.96
CA SER A 55 -16.37 12.79 0.40
C SER A 55 -15.51 12.02 1.40
N LEU A 56 -15.47 10.67 1.32
CA LEU A 56 -14.62 9.84 2.16
C LEU A 56 -13.13 10.11 1.93
N LEU A 57 -12.69 10.23 0.67
CA LEU A 57 -11.29 10.50 0.35
C LEU A 57 -10.86 11.90 0.78
N SER A 58 -11.76 12.88 0.73
CA SER A 58 -11.49 14.26 1.17
C SER A 58 -11.32 14.40 2.70
N MET A 59 -11.71 13.38 3.48
CA MET A 59 -11.47 13.37 4.93
C MET A 59 -10.01 13.07 5.28
N LEU A 60 -9.24 12.47 4.37
CA LEU A 60 -7.86 12.08 4.65
C LEU A 60 -6.93 13.30 4.68
N PRO A 61 -5.99 13.38 5.65
CA PRO A 61 -5.22 14.59 5.93
C PRO A 61 -4.07 14.85 4.95
N THR A 62 -3.71 13.87 4.12
CA THR A 62 -2.56 13.93 3.22
C THR A 62 -2.98 13.70 1.78
N ASP A 63 -2.12 14.09 0.86
CA ASP A 63 -2.26 13.69 -0.52
C ASP A 63 -2.23 12.17 -0.63
N ILE A 64 -3.13 11.65 -1.45
CA ILE A 64 -3.39 10.21 -1.57
C ILE A 64 -3.07 9.71 -2.97
N GLY A 65 -2.54 8.49 -3.02
CA GLY A 65 -2.38 7.70 -4.23
C GLY A 65 -3.62 6.87 -4.55
N GLU A 66 -3.42 5.63 -4.99
CA GLU A 66 -4.52 4.72 -5.36
C GLU A 66 -5.51 4.49 -4.21
N ALA A 67 -6.78 4.79 -4.47
CA ALA A 67 -7.91 4.47 -3.61
C ALA A 67 -8.72 3.34 -4.26
N ARG A 68 -8.92 2.24 -3.51
CA ARG A 68 -9.59 1.05 -4.05
C ARG A 68 -10.45 0.34 -3.02
N LEU A 69 -11.55 -0.21 -3.50
CA LEU A 69 -12.32 -1.20 -2.75
C LEU A 69 -11.73 -2.59 -3.00
N ILE A 70 -11.53 -3.34 -1.94
CA ILE A 70 -11.02 -4.71 -1.99
C ILE A 70 -12.02 -5.63 -1.31
N ASN A 71 -12.36 -6.71 -2.00
CA ASN A 71 -13.19 -7.78 -1.46
C ASN A 71 -12.30 -8.96 -1.04
N LEU A 72 -12.39 -9.37 0.21
CA LEU A 72 -11.80 -10.60 0.70
C LEU A 72 -12.90 -11.60 1.06
N LYS A 73 -12.93 -12.70 0.35
CA LYS A 73 -13.94 -13.75 0.49
C LYS A 73 -13.96 -14.33 1.92
N SER A 74 -15.13 -14.83 2.32
CA SER A 74 -15.27 -15.61 3.53
C SER A 74 -14.27 -16.76 3.57
N ALA A 75 -13.74 -17.06 4.76
CA ALA A 75 -12.79 -18.14 5.04
C ALA A 75 -11.52 -18.12 4.17
N THR A 76 -11.03 -16.91 3.81
CA THR A 76 -9.79 -16.74 3.02
C THR A 76 -8.79 -15.79 3.69
N CYS A 77 -7.56 -15.80 3.17
CA CYS A 77 -6.52 -14.85 3.54
C CYS A 77 -5.75 -14.41 2.30
N TYR A 78 -5.05 -13.27 2.43
CA TYR A 78 -4.08 -12.87 1.42
C TYR A 78 -2.76 -13.62 1.56
N THR A 79 -2.00 -13.69 0.48
CA THR A 79 -0.58 -14.05 0.54
C THR A 79 0.16 -13.05 1.42
N THR A 80 1.09 -13.54 2.22
CA THR A 80 1.98 -12.71 3.04
C THR A 80 2.81 -11.79 2.16
N HIS A 81 2.85 -10.50 2.50
CA HIS A 81 3.62 -9.49 1.77
C HIS A 81 3.97 -8.31 2.66
N SER A 82 4.80 -7.43 2.14
CA SER A 82 5.04 -6.08 2.66
C SER A 82 4.84 -5.07 1.53
N ASP A 83 4.51 -3.84 1.87
CA ASP A 83 4.34 -2.76 0.90
C ASP A 83 5.40 -1.67 1.08
N ILE A 84 5.72 -0.98 0.00
CA ILE A 84 6.65 0.17 0.06
C ILE A 84 5.97 1.43 0.58
N ASP A 85 4.65 1.51 0.46
CA ASP A 85 3.80 2.65 0.83
C ASP A 85 2.89 2.30 2.01
N ASP A 86 2.77 3.22 2.94
CA ASP A 86 1.80 3.12 4.03
C ASP A 86 0.38 3.36 3.51
N ARG A 87 -0.64 2.98 4.29
CA ARG A 87 -2.03 2.99 3.81
C ARG A 87 -3.03 3.46 4.85
N TYR A 88 -4.13 4.03 4.37
CA TYR A 88 -5.35 4.20 5.14
C TYR A 88 -6.33 3.06 4.83
N HIS A 89 -7.05 2.62 5.85
CA HIS A 89 -8.07 1.57 5.74
C HIS A 89 -9.37 2.02 6.39
N LEU A 90 -10.48 1.76 5.70
CA LEU A 90 -11.83 1.89 6.26
C LEU A 90 -12.60 0.59 5.99
N ASN A 91 -13.06 -0.08 7.03
CA ASN A 91 -13.84 -1.31 6.88
C ASN A 91 -15.31 -0.99 6.64
N LEU A 92 -15.83 -1.36 5.46
CA LEU A 92 -17.21 -1.07 5.03
C LEU A 92 -18.16 -2.24 5.32
N LYS A 93 -17.72 -3.48 5.11
CA LYS A 93 -18.50 -4.71 5.30
C LYS A 93 -17.65 -5.82 5.88
N GLY A 94 -18.30 -6.78 6.51
CA GLY A 94 -17.69 -7.97 7.08
C GLY A 94 -17.39 -7.83 8.58
N ALA A 95 -17.31 -8.98 9.24
CA ALA A 95 -16.93 -9.14 10.63
C ALA A 95 -15.90 -10.25 10.74
N TYR A 96 -15.28 -10.40 11.92
CA TYR A 96 -14.28 -11.44 12.20
C TYR A 96 -13.09 -11.44 11.22
N SER A 97 -12.68 -10.25 10.81
CA SER A 97 -11.52 -10.05 9.94
C SER A 97 -10.36 -9.48 10.74
N TYR A 98 -9.15 -9.91 10.38
CA TYR A 98 -7.95 -9.54 11.11
C TYR A 98 -6.83 -9.17 10.14
N LEU A 99 -6.02 -8.20 10.54
CA LEU A 99 -4.69 -7.98 10.01
C LEU A 99 -3.69 -8.69 10.92
N ILE A 100 -2.80 -9.47 10.35
CA ILE A 100 -1.77 -10.21 11.08
C ILE A 100 -0.41 -9.62 10.72
N ASN A 101 0.29 -9.10 11.72
CA ASN A 101 1.69 -8.73 11.61
C ASN A 101 2.54 -9.96 11.93
N LEU A 102 3.26 -10.48 10.95
CA LEU A 102 4.03 -11.71 11.09
C LEU A 102 5.36 -11.49 11.83
N ASP A 103 5.92 -10.29 11.76
CA ASP A 103 7.18 -9.98 12.44
C ASP A 103 7.00 -9.88 13.96
N SER A 104 5.88 -9.30 14.42
CA SER A 104 5.54 -9.20 15.84
C SER A 104 4.59 -10.29 16.33
N GLN A 105 4.09 -11.16 15.45
CA GLN A 105 3.10 -12.21 15.75
C GLN A 105 1.81 -11.66 16.38
N GLN A 106 1.39 -10.46 15.99
CA GLN A 106 0.20 -9.80 16.52
C GLN A 106 -0.96 -9.83 15.54
N MET A 107 -2.15 -10.05 16.05
CA MET A 107 -3.41 -9.96 15.32
C MET A 107 -4.18 -8.70 15.75
N PHE A 108 -4.62 -7.94 14.75
CA PHE A 108 -5.41 -6.72 14.95
C PHE A 108 -6.79 -6.93 14.32
N PRO A 109 -7.89 -6.82 15.09
CA PRO A 109 -9.22 -6.90 14.53
C PRO A 109 -9.48 -5.74 13.58
N ILE A 110 -10.08 -6.04 12.43
CA ILE A 110 -10.55 -5.06 11.47
C ILE A 110 -12.03 -4.84 11.75
N VAL A 111 -12.34 -3.75 12.44
CA VAL A 111 -13.68 -3.47 12.95
C VAL A 111 -14.44 -2.55 12.00
N ARG A 112 -15.77 -2.76 11.87
CA ARG A 112 -16.68 -1.86 11.15
C ARG A 112 -17.20 -0.79 12.12
N ASP A 113 -16.36 0.16 12.48
CA ASP A 113 -16.61 1.20 13.50
C ASP A 113 -16.65 2.62 12.94
N ARG A 114 -16.63 2.77 11.61
CA ARG A 114 -16.58 4.05 10.90
C ARG A 114 -15.30 4.85 11.13
N VAL A 115 -14.26 4.24 11.67
CA VAL A 115 -12.96 4.88 11.90
C VAL A 115 -12.00 4.58 10.77
N TRP A 116 -11.27 5.58 10.32
CA TRP A 116 -10.12 5.37 9.48
C TRP A 116 -8.95 4.82 10.29
N TYR A 117 -8.30 3.82 9.76
CA TYR A 117 -7.09 3.24 10.33
C TYR A 117 -5.88 3.66 9.52
N ASP A 118 -4.79 3.95 10.20
CA ASP A 118 -3.46 4.18 9.62
C ASP A 118 -2.64 2.91 9.72
N MET A 119 -2.11 2.45 8.60
CA MET A 119 -1.31 1.23 8.51
C MET A 119 0.09 1.53 8.00
N SER A 120 1.09 1.27 8.84
CA SER A 120 2.49 1.15 8.41
C SER A 120 2.68 -0.22 7.74
N ALA A 121 2.71 -0.22 6.40
CA ALA A 121 2.62 -1.43 5.59
C ALA A 121 3.97 -2.07 5.23
N GLY A 122 5.08 -1.47 5.65
CA GLY A 122 6.43 -2.00 5.43
C GLY A 122 6.77 -3.24 6.27
N VAL A 123 5.94 -3.64 7.24
CA VAL A 123 6.10 -4.89 7.98
C VAL A 123 5.46 -6.05 7.23
N ARG A 124 5.97 -7.27 7.40
CA ARG A 124 5.36 -8.46 6.79
C ARG A 124 4.00 -8.71 7.40
N HIS A 125 2.99 -8.76 6.56
CA HIS A 125 1.62 -8.90 7.01
C HIS A 125 0.76 -9.72 6.05
N THR A 126 -0.37 -10.18 6.56
CA THR A 126 -1.49 -10.71 5.80
C THR A 126 -2.79 -10.24 6.42
N ALA A 127 -3.87 -10.32 5.68
CA ALA A 127 -5.21 -10.12 6.21
C ALA A 127 -6.05 -11.36 5.99
N THR A 128 -6.87 -11.69 7.00
CA THR A 128 -7.76 -12.86 6.98
C THR A 128 -9.20 -12.42 7.15
N ASN A 129 -10.11 -13.24 6.63
CA ASN A 129 -11.52 -13.13 6.87
C ASN A 129 -12.04 -14.49 7.38
N PHE A 130 -12.27 -14.59 8.68
CA PHE A 130 -12.87 -15.77 9.34
C PHE A 130 -14.40 -15.67 9.44
N GLY A 131 -14.99 -14.56 8.94
CA GLY A 131 -16.43 -14.35 8.93
C GLY A 131 -17.15 -15.21 7.90
N TYR A 132 -18.46 -15.26 8.00
CA TYR A 132 -19.34 -15.96 7.05
C TYR A 132 -19.61 -15.12 5.79
N ASP A 133 -19.44 -13.81 5.88
CA ASP A 133 -19.66 -12.86 4.79
C ASP A 133 -18.35 -12.34 4.22
N ASP A 134 -18.38 -11.91 2.96
CA ASP A 134 -17.28 -11.22 2.33
C ASP A 134 -16.94 -9.92 3.06
N ARG A 135 -15.65 -9.64 3.25
CA ARG A 135 -15.17 -8.37 3.80
C ARG A 135 -14.90 -7.39 2.66
N VAL A 136 -15.44 -6.19 2.78
CA VAL A 136 -15.12 -5.08 1.86
C VAL A 136 -14.43 -3.96 2.62
N GLN A 137 -13.25 -3.57 2.15
CA GLN A 137 -12.49 -2.43 2.68
C GLN A 137 -12.23 -1.39 1.59
N LEU A 138 -12.29 -0.12 1.97
CA LEU A 138 -11.66 0.96 1.24
C LEU A 138 -10.22 1.08 1.72
N VAL A 139 -9.28 0.87 0.81
CA VAL A 139 -7.84 0.96 1.05
C VAL A 139 -7.27 2.08 0.21
N VAL A 140 -6.54 3.00 0.84
CA VAL A 140 -5.98 4.18 0.19
C VAL A 140 -4.48 4.24 0.46
N ARG A 141 -3.69 4.30 -0.61
CA ARG A 141 -2.24 4.47 -0.53
C ARG A 141 -1.89 5.87 -0.06
N LYS A 142 -0.89 5.99 0.78
CA LYS A 142 -0.18 7.25 1.00
C LYS A 142 0.88 7.43 -0.09
N LEU A 143 1.12 8.66 -0.48
CA LEU A 143 2.23 8.97 -1.38
C LEU A 143 3.57 8.71 -0.69
N LEU A 144 4.58 8.37 -1.48
CA LEU A 144 5.96 8.31 -1.00
C LEU A 144 6.50 9.74 -0.79
N ASN A 145 7.49 9.87 0.09
CA ASN A 145 8.17 11.14 0.30
C ASN A 145 9.00 11.50 -0.94
N ASP A 146 8.72 12.66 -1.52
CA ASP A 146 9.48 13.20 -2.65
C ASP A 146 10.66 14.02 -2.11
N SER A 147 11.66 13.32 -1.63
CA SER A 147 12.80 13.93 -0.93
C SER A 147 13.85 14.45 -1.91
N VAL A 148 14.45 15.57 -1.59
CA VAL A 148 15.66 16.04 -2.29
C VAL A 148 16.85 15.29 -1.71
N LEU A 149 17.54 14.52 -2.55
CA LEU A 149 18.77 13.80 -2.19
C LEU A 149 19.98 14.69 -2.42
N HIS A 150 21.00 14.57 -1.54
CA HIS A 150 22.23 15.36 -1.64
C HIS A 150 23.25 14.71 -2.58
N ASN A 151 23.35 13.39 -2.52
CA ASN A 151 24.27 12.61 -3.34
C ASN A 151 23.56 11.38 -3.95
N PRO A 152 22.67 11.60 -4.93
CA PRO A 152 21.82 10.55 -5.48
C PRO A 152 22.60 9.57 -6.35
N LEU A 153 22.36 8.28 -6.13
CA LEU A 153 22.74 7.19 -7.01
C LEU A 153 21.50 6.63 -7.66
N SER A 154 21.46 6.59 -8.98
CA SER A 154 20.36 5.97 -9.70
C SER A 154 20.52 4.46 -9.73
N ILE A 155 19.60 3.74 -9.09
CA ILE A 155 19.66 2.30 -8.89
C ILE A 155 18.59 1.62 -9.73
N ARG A 156 19.00 0.55 -10.40
CA ARG A 156 18.11 -0.42 -11.03
C ARG A 156 18.24 -1.75 -10.29
N LEU A 157 17.10 -2.27 -9.80
CA LEU A 157 17.03 -3.64 -9.28
C LEU A 157 16.37 -4.54 -10.31
N SER A 158 16.93 -5.72 -10.52
CA SER A 158 16.37 -6.75 -11.38
C SER A 158 16.49 -8.13 -10.73
N SER A 159 15.49 -8.99 -10.95
CA SER A 159 15.52 -10.37 -10.51
C SER A 159 16.24 -11.26 -11.51
N ASN A 160 16.98 -12.25 -11.01
CA ASN A 160 17.55 -13.33 -11.80
C ASN A 160 16.60 -14.53 -11.92
N ILE A 161 15.43 -14.48 -11.30
CA ILE A 161 14.42 -15.53 -11.31
C ILE A 161 13.48 -15.30 -12.48
N HIS A 162 13.22 -16.37 -13.28
CA HIS A 162 12.25 -16.34 -14.37
C HIS A 162 10.79 -16.43 -13.89
N ASP A 163 10.56 -17.07 -12.74
CA ASP A 163 9.25 -17.12 -12.09
C ASP A 163 8.92 -15.77 -11.46
N LEU A 164 7.97 -15.06 -12.06
CA LEU A 164 7.58 -13.72 -11.63
C LEU A 164 6.86 -13.70 -10.29
N GLU A 165 6.13 -14.75 -9.94
CA GLU A 165 5.44 -14.84 -8.64
C GLU A 165 6.46 -15.03 -7.52
N MET A 166 7.43 -15.92 -7.72
CA MET A 166 8.53 -16.11 -6.78
C MET A 166 9.40 -14.86 -6.64
N ALA A 167 9.74 -14.20 -7.75
CA ALA A 167 10.49 -12.95 -7.72
C ALA A 167 9.74 -11.87 -6.93
N ARG A 168 8.42 -11.74 -7.15
CA ARG A 168 7.58 -10.82 -6.41
C ARG A 168 7.51 -11.18 -4.92
N PHE A 169 7.33 -12.44 -4.60
CA PHE A 169 7.30 -12.90 -3.20
C PHE A 169 8.60 -12.51 -2.45
N ILE A 170 9.77 -12.76 -3.06
CA ILE A 170 11.07 -12.41 -2.45
C ILE A 170 11.21 -10.88 -2.35
N PHE A 171 10.77 -10.12 -3.35
CA PHE A 171 10.78 -8.67 -3.31
C PHE A 171 9.93 -8.15 -2.15
N ASP A 172 8.69 -8.62 -2.03
CA ASP A 172 7.75 -8.20 -0.99
C ASP A 172 8.21 -8.61 0.42
N ASP A 173 8.96 -9.73 0.55
CA ASP A 173 9.46 -10.22 1.84
C ASP A 173 10.77 -9.52 2.29
N LYS A 174 11.66 -9.19 1.38
CA LYS A 174 13.02 -8.73 1.71
C LYS A 174 13.30 -7.28 1.34
N ILE A 175 12.83 -6.84 0.18
CA ILE A 175 13.19 -5.54 -0.39
C ILE A 175 12.17 -4.47 -0.02
N SER A 176 10.87 -4.77 -0.12
CA SER A 176 9.81 -3.81 0.21
C SER A 176 9.89 -3.25 1.63
N PRO A 177 10.18 -4.05 2.69
CA PRO A 177 10.34 -3.52 4.04
C PRO A 177 11.46 -2.49 4.14
N TRP A 178 12.59 -2.77 3.49
CA TRP A 178 13.73 -1.85 3.45
C TRP A 178 13.37 -0.56 2.69
N LEU A 179 12.74 -0.66 1.51
CA LEU A 179 12.29 0.49 0.73
C LEU A 179 11.34 1.38 1.53
N ASN A 180 10.37 0.79 2.24
CA ASN A 180 9.49 1.54 3.13
C ASN A 180 10.27 2.28 4.23
N ALA A 181 11.23 1.60 4.86
CA ALA A 181 12.02 2.19 5.93
C ALA A 181 12.88 3.36 5.46
N ILE A 182 13.59 3.23 4.34
CA ILE A 182 14.46 4.31 3.81
C ILE A 182 13.65 5.45 3.19
N ASN A 183 12.45 5.18 2.65
CA ASN A 183 11.53 6.23 2.24
C ASN A 183 11.12 7.12 3.43
N LYS A 184 10.83 6.52 4.59
CA LYS A 184 10.54 7.25 5.84
C LYS A 184 11.73 8.05 6.36
N GLN A 185 12.95 7.66 6.00
CA GLN A 185 14.18 8.38 6.33
C GLN A 185 14.56 9.43 5.27
N HIS A 186 13.73 9.63 4.24
CA HIS A 186 13.98 10.55 3.14
C HIS A 186 15.26 10.25 2.34
N LEU A 187 15.61 8.97 2.21
CA LEU A 187 16.83 8.50 1.54
C LEU A 187 16.59 7.94 0.14
N ILE A 188 15.35 7.95 -0.35
CA ILE A 188 14.99 7.59 -1.74
C ILE A 188 14.06 8.62 -2.35
N ASN A 189 14.12 8.74 -3.68
CA ASN A 189 13.10 9.39 -4.49
C ASN A 189 12.97 8.72 -5.85
N ASP A 190 12.04 9.20 -6.67
CA ASP A 190 11.82 8.77 -8.05
C ASP A 190 11.64 7.25 -8.22
N PHE A 191 10.99 6.60 -7.26
CA PHE A 191 10.70 5.17 -7.31
C PHE A 191 9.73 4.86 -8.44
N ARG A 192 10.10 3.91 -9.31
CA ARG A 192 9.30 3.47 -10.47
C ARG A 192 9.36 1.96 -10.64
N LEU A 193 8.25 1.39 -11.09
CA LEU A 193 8.17 0.00 -11.53
C LEU A 193 8.03 -0.03 -13.05
N LYS A 194 8.95 -0.68 -13.75
CA LYS A 194 8.92 -0.78 -15.21
C LYS A 194 9.46 -2.13 -15.67
N ASN A 195 8.68 -2.87 -16.45
CA ASN A 195 9.11 -4.14 -17.07
C ASN A 195 9.78 -5.12 -16.07
N ASN A 196 9.17 -5.36 -14.92
CA ASN A 196 9.70 -6.20 -13.83
C ASN A 196 11.04 -5.70 -13.24
N GLN A 197 11.37 -4.46 -13.47
CA GLN A 197 12.50 -3.78 -12.85
C GLN A 197 12.00 -2.71 -11.89
N VAL A 198 12.77 -2.48 -10.84
CA VAL A 198 12.57 -1.40 -9.89
C VAL A 198 13.66 -0.37 -10.11
N LEU A 199 13.26 0.88 -10.31
CA LEU A 199 14.14 2.02 -10.53
C LEU A 199 13.89 3.04 -9.43
N PHE A 200 14.93 3.60 -8.85
CA PHE A 200 14.84 4.68 -7.86
C PHE A 200 16.19 5.39 -7.72
N ASN A 201 16.16 6.60 -7.21
CA ASN A 201 17.37 7.25 -6.74
C ASN A 201 17.53 6.97 -5.25
N LEU A 202 18.75 6.65 -4.85
CA LEU A 202 19.16 6.31 -3.50
C LEU A 202 20.21 7.32 -3.02
N GLU A 203 20.08 7.84 -1.82
CA GLU A 203 21.17 8.58 -1.19
C GLU A 203 22.38 7.66 -1.01
N ALA A 204 23.57 8.12 -1.43
CA ALA A 204 24.77 7.28 -1.47
C ALA A 204 25.12 6.63 -0.11
N THR A 205 24.81 7.31 0.99
CA THR A 205 25.01 6.80 2.35
C THR A 205 24.18 5.56 2.68
N ALA A 206 23.11 5.29 1.93
CA ALA A 206 22.25 4.13 2.13
C ALA A 206 22.64 2.91 1.26
N LEU A 207 23.64 3.03 0.36
CA LEU A 207 24.01 1.96 -0.57
C LEU A 207 24.47 0.69 0.17
N ASP A 208 25.29 0.82 1.19
CA ASP A 208 25.76 -0.33 1.97
C ASP A 208 24.62 -1.10 2.63
N SER A 209 23.56 -0.39 3.03
CA SER A 209 22.37 -1.04 3.60
C SER A 209 21.58 -1.83 2.55
N LEU A 210 21.49 -1.32 1.31
CA LEU A 210 20.90 -2.06 0.18
C LEU A 210 21.70 -3.34 -0.08
N VAL A 211 23.01 -3.25 -0.20
CA VAL A 211 23.87 -4.40 -0.49
C VAL A 211 23.71 -5.50 0.57
N LYS A 212 23.58 -5.12 1.84
CA LYS A 212 23.43 -6.06 2.96
C LYS A 212 22.10 -6.83 2.94
N ILE A 213 21.03 -6.21 2.47
CA ILE A 213 19.69 -6.85 2.47
C ILE A 213 19.37 -7.52 1.14
N LEU A 214 20.10 -7.24 0.09
CA LEU A 214 19.79 -7.69 -1.25
C LEU A 214 19.89 -9.22 -1.34
N PRO A 215 18.78 -9.93 -1.64
CA PRO A 215 18.83 -11.38 -1.83
C PRO A 215 19.68 -11.75 -3.05
N LYS A 216 20.30 -12.94 -3.03
CA LYS A 216 21.11 -13.45 -4.16
C LYS A 216 20.34 -13.60 -5.48
N GLU A 217 19.02 -13.66 -5.39
CA GLU A 217 18.07 -13.72 -6.51
C GLU A 217 17.90 -12.37 -7.20
N PHE A 218 18.39 -11.30 -6.58
CA PHE A 218 18.34 -9.93 -7.11
C PHE A 218 19.74 -9.38 -7.31
N ARG A 219 19.87 -8.50 -8.29
CA ARG A 219 21.07 -7.69 -8.53
C ARG A 219 20.70 -6.22 -8.62
N TYR A 220 21.62 -5.36 -8.31
CA TYR A 220 21.51 -3.94 -8.56
C TYR A 220 22.56 -3.48 -9.58
N GLU A 221 22.23 -2.44 -10.29
CA GLU A 221 23.11 -1.72 -11.19
C GLU A 221 22.97 -0.22 -10.92
N GLN A 222 24.10 0.50 -10.88
CA GLN A 222 24.08 1.96 -10.95
C GLN A 222 23.89 2.34 -12.42
N VAL A 223 22.89 3.15 -12.70
CA VAL A 223 22.55 3.57 -14.05
C VAL A 223 22.72 5.08 -14.17
N SER A 224 23.20 5.56 -15.32
CA SER A 224 23.15 6.97 -15.66
C SER A 224 21.73 7.31 -16.09
N ILE A 225 21.11 8.33 -15.50
CA ILE A 225 19.84 8.90 -15.94
C ILE A 225 20.09 10.07 -16.85
#